data_1fe91c95d1a576755673a052ab93f46d
#
_entry.id   1fe91c95d1a576755673a052ab93f46d
#
_cell.length_a   1.000
_cell.length_b   1.000
_cell.length_c   1.000
_cell.angle_alpha   90.00
_cell.angle_beta   90.00
_cell.angle_gamma   90.00
#
_symmetry.space_group_name_H-M   'P 1'
#
loop_
_entity.id
_entity.type
_entity.pdbx_description
1 polymer ?
#
loop_
_entity_poly.entity_id
_entity_poly.type
_entity_poly.pdbx_seq_one_letter_code
_entity_poly.pdbx_strand_id
1 'polypeptide(L)'
;MHVLVTGANGYIGLRLIQSLLDADHEITAVIRDKRRFPFSNFGVGDDRLHIVEADFLNQESLRELPQPVDAAYYLIHSMGSGGDFARKEAECAENFANAAKAHRWKRIIYLGGLADGGGPLSEHLASRRKVEEILRAFGVPLTVFRASIVVGSGSASFEIIRDLAEKLPVLITPRWVHTQCQPIAIRNVLDYLTGILAHQDTANHSYDIGGPEVISYLDLIKGYCNVRGLQRVFIPTRLLSPRLSSGWLCLLTSTSFPLARSLVDSLTHETICHDEKIREIIPLELLSYQEAVERALARIAQNHVPSSWINSLAAGTLSPRLFDAIKVPEHGVLTDSRKVPLTAPPEEVIARIWAIGGAAGWPSMNWAWGLRGLMDKLFGGIGIRRGRRHPEDLHAGDSLDFWRVLLADRAKGRLMLYAEMKLPGEAWLEFSIEEISNGSHALRQTATFRPQGLFGRLYWLAVLPFHWLLFPRMARNLASGMR
;
A
#
# COMPACT_ATOMS: atom_id res chain seq x y z
N MET A 1 -17.72 -21.82 5.81
CA MET A 1 -18.63 -20.74 5.33
C MET A 1 -18.05 -20.19 4.03
N HIS A 2 -18.91 -19.72 3.12
CA HIS A 2 -18.45 -18.98 1.94
C HIS A 2 -18.35 -17.49 2.27
N VAL A 3 -17.15 -16.94 2.18
CA VAL A 3 -16.83 -15.58 2.60
C VAL A 3 -16.30 -14.77 1.43
N LEU A 4 -16.88 -13.60 1.17
CA LEU A 4 -16.41 -12.67 0.15
C LEU A 4 -15.55 -11.58 0.79
N VAL A 5 -14.37 -11.32 0.23
CA VAL A 5 -13.45 -10.29 0.72
C VAL A 5 -13.18 -9.27 -0.38
N THR A 6 -13.64 -8.02 -0.20
CA THR A 6 -13.28 -6.90 -1.08
C THR A 6 -12.01 -6.21 -0.58
N GLY A 7 -11.33 -5.45 -1.44
CA GLY A 7 -10.02 -4.91 -1.08
C GLY A 7 -8.99 -6.01 -0.79
N ALA A 8 -9.18 -7.19 -1.38
CA ALA A 8 -8.48 -8.43 -1.10
C ALA A 8 -6.95 -8.35 -1.26
N ASN A 9 -6.44 -7.51 -2.16
CA ASN A 9 -5.01 -7.26 -2.33
C ASN A 9 -4.47 -6.08 -1.49
N GLY A 10 -5.30 -5.56 -0.57
CA GLY A 10 -4.92 -4.51 0.38
C GLY A 10 -4.17 -5.03 1.60
N TYR A 11 -3.75 -4.10 2.48
CA TYR A 11 -3.01 -4.42 3.70
C TYR A 11 -3.75 -5.39 4.63
N ILE A 12 -5.02 -5.11 4.92
CA ILE A 12 -5.87 -5.96 5.76
C ILE A 12 -6.34 -7.19 4.97
N GLY A 13 -6.82 -7.00 3.72
CA GLY A 13 -7.46 -8.04 2.92
C GLY A 13 -6.59 -9.28 2.72
N LEU A 14 -5.32 -9.10 2.31
CA LEU A 14 -4.40 -10.23 2.12
C LEU A 14 -4.15 -11.03 3.41
N ARG A 15 -4.05 -10.36 4.56
CA ARG A 15 -3.86 -11.01 5.85
C ARG A 15 -5.12 -11.71 6.32
N LEU A 16 -6.28 -11.08 6.10
CA LEU A 16 -7.57 -11.64 6.46
C LEU A 16 -7.86 -12.91 5.66
N ILE A 17 -7.58 -12.92 4.34
CA ILE A 17 -7.74 -14.11 3.50
C ILE A 17 -6.95 -15.29 4.10
N GLN A 18 -5.68 -15.07 4.48
CA GLN A 18 -4.89 -16.12 5.10
C GLN A 18 -5.54 -16.63 6.39
N SER A 19 -5.95 -15.72 7.29
CA SER A 19 -6.59 -16.11 8.56
C SER A 19 -7.90 -16.86 8.36
N LEU A 20 -8.68 -16.50 7.32
CA LEU A 20 -9.94 -17.18 6.99
C LEU A 20 -9.70 -18.55 6.36
N LEU A 21 -8.67 -18.73 5.53
CA LEU A 21 -8.27 -20.05 5.00
C LEU A 21 -7.77 -20.97 6.12
N ASP A 22 -6.98 -20.42 7.06
CA ASP A 22 -6.51 -21.15 8.24
C ASP A 22 -7.68 -21.60 9.16
N ALA A 23 -8.80 -20.87 9.10
CA ALA A 23 -10.05 -21.21 9.79
C ALA A 23 -11.03 -22.05 8.94
N ASP A 24 -10.56 -22.70 7.88
CA ASP A 24 -11.31 -23.60 6.99
C ASP A 24 -12.54 -22.95 6.30
N HIS A 25 -12.44 -21.67 5.91
CA HIS A 25 -13.46 -21.00 5.12
C HIS A 25 -13.16 -21.08 3.62
N GLU A 26 -14.22 -21.09 2.81
CA GLU A 26 -14.14 -20.87 1.36
C GLU A 26 -14.17 -19.37 1.07
N ILE A 27 -13.25 -18.87 0.27
CA ILE A 27 -13.03 -17.45 0.10
C ILE A 27 -13.21 -17.04 -1.37
N THR A 28 -14.02 -16.03 -1.61
CA THR A 28 -14.00 -15.27 -2.85
C THR A 28 -13.30 -13.92 -2.62
N ALA A 29 -12.10 -13.79 -3.14
CA ALA A 29 -11.33 -12.55 -3.11
C ALA A 29 -11.67 -11.69 -4.32
N VAL A 30 -12.25 -10.51 -4.08
CA VAL A 30 -12.64 -9.56 -5.14
C VAL A 30 -11.55 -8.51 -5.30
N ILE A 31 -11.01 -8.41 -6.50
CA ILE A 31 -9.93 -7.50 -6.87
C ILE A 31 -10.20 -6.84 -8.22
N ARG A 32 -9.64 -5.67 -8.45
CA ARG A 32 -9.80 -4.92 -9.71
C ARG A 32 -8.95 -5.45 -10.87
N ASP A 33 -7.90 -6.23 -10.58
CA ASP A 33 -6.99 -6.81 -11.57
C ASP A 33 -6.31 -8.05 -10.99
N LYS A 34 -6.62 -9.22 -11.54
CA LYS A 34 -6.10 -10.53 -11.09
C LYS A 34 -4.58 -10.63 -11.11
N ARG A 35 -3.92 -9.90 -12.03
CA ARG A 35 -2.44 -9.87 -12.13
C ARG A 35 -1.75 -9.29 -10.90
N ARG A 36 -2.50 -8.54 -10.07
CA ARG A 36 -2.01 -7.91 -8.84
C ARG A 36 -2.19 -8.78 -7.60
N PHE A 37 -2.78 -9.95 -7.74
CA PHE A 37 -2.95 -10.84 -6.60
C PHE A 37 -1.69 -11.68 -6.40
N PRO A 38 -1.08 -11.67 -5.20
CA PRO A 38 0.16 -12.39 -4.94
C PRO A 38 -0.12 -13.87 -4.64
N PHE A 39 -0.45 -14.65 -5.67
CA PHE A 39 -0.76 -16.08 -5.55
C PHE A 39 0.34 -16.87 -4.83
N SER A 40 1.60 -16.45 -4.95
CA SER A 40 2.73 -17.09 -4.27
C SER A 40 2.67 -17.03 -2.74
N ASN A 41 1.89 -16.13 -2.17
CA ASN A 41 1.70 -16.01 -0.72
C ASN A 41 0.70 -17.05 -0.18
N PHE A 42 -0.10 -17.64 -1.06
CA PHE A 42 -1.07 -18.68 -0.75
C PHE A 42 -0.59 -19.96 -1.43
N GLY A 43 -0.68 -21.09 -0.79
CA GLY A 43 -0.25 -22.37 -1.37
C GLY A 43 -0.78 -22.56 -2.79
N VAL A 44 0.06 -23.00 -3.71
CA VAL A 44 -0.34 -23.20 -5.12
C VAL A 44 -1.51 -24.20 -5.14
N GLY A 45 -2.71 -23.69 -5.53
CA GLY A 45 -3.90 -24.56 -5.72
C GLY A 45 -4.74 -24.82 -4.47
N ASP A 46 -4.85 -23.88 -3.53
CA ASP A 46 -5.90 -24.01 -2.51
C ASP A 46 -7.26 -23.82 -3.19
N ASP A 47 -7.99 -24.94 -3.38
CA ASP A 47 -9.30 -24.98 -4.05
C ASP A 47 -10.38 -24.15 -3.33
N ARG A 48 -10.11 -23.72 -2.11
CA ARG A 48 -10.99 -22.85 -1.31
C ARG A 48 -10.83 -21.36 -1.61
N LEU A 49 -9.83 -20.96 -2.40
CA LEU A 49 -9.58 -19.56 -2.74
C LEU A 49 -9.95 -19.26 -4.19
N HIS A 50 -11.03 -18.54 -4.40
CA HIS A 50 -11.52 -18.09 -5.70
C HIS A 50 -11.22 -16.60 -5.90
N ILE A 51 -10.68 -16.24 -7.06
CA ILE A 51 -10.39 -14.84 -7.40
C ILE A 51 -11.38 -14.35 -8.45
N VAL A 52 -12.12 -13.30 -8.10
CA VAL A 52 -13.06 -12.61 -9.00
C VAL A 52 -12.54 -11.21 -9.31
N GLU A 53 -12.53 -10.86 -10.59
CA GLU A 53 -12.16 -9.52 -11.04
C GLU A 53 -13.41 -8.64 -11.13
N ALA A 54 -13.50 -7.62 -10.27
CA ALA A 54 -14.60 -6.66 -10.30
C ALA A 54 -14.15 -5.28 -9.78
N ASP A 55 -14.71 -4.22 -10.37
CA ASP A 55 -14.53 -2.83 -9.95
C ASP A 55 -15.86 -2.26 -9.46
N PHE A 56 -15.94 -1.88 -8.19
CA PHE A 56 -17.15 -1.33 -7.58
C PHE A 56 -17.53 0.07 -8.11
N LEU A 57 -16.71 0.69 -8.96
CA LEU A 57 -17.10 1.85 -9.77
C LEU A 57 -17.74 1.46 -11.12
N ASN A 58 -17.71 0.18 -11.49
CA ASN A 58 -18.32 -0.36 -12.70
C ASN A 58 -19.38 -1.40 -12.36
N GLN A 59 -20.65 -1.03 -12.39
CA GLN A 59 -21.76 -1.91 -12.03
C GLN A 59 -21.86 -3.18 -12.88
N GLU A 60 -21.43 -3.14 -14.15
CA GLU A 60 -21.47 -4.33 -15.01
C GLU A 60 -20.56 -5.44 -14.51
N SER A 61 -19.38 -5.09 -13.98
CA SER A 61 -18.43 -6.06 -13.43
C SER A 61 -18.93 -6.77 -12.17
N LEU A 62 -19.99 -6.25 -11.52
CA LEU A 62 -20.52 -6.83 -10.28
C LEU A 62 -21.51 -7.97 -10.52
N ARG A 63 -21.95 -8.20 -11.77
CA ARG A 63 -22.91 -9.24 -12.11
C ARG A 63 -22.39 -10.66 -11.89
N GLU A 64 -21.09 -10.85 -11.97
CA GLU A 64 -20.42 -12.13 -11.81
C GLU A 64 -20.06 -12.46 -10.35
N LEU A 65 -20.43 -11.61 -9.40
CA LEU A 65 -20.17 -11.86 -7.99
C LEU A 65 -20.96 -13.07 -7.48
N PRO A 66 -20.40 -13.88 -6.57
CA PRO A 66 -21.01 -15.14 -6.14
C PRO A 66 -22.32 -14.97 -5.38
N GLN A 67 -23.17 -16.01 -5.50
CA GLN A 67 -24.44 -16.17 -4.77
C GLN A 67 -24.60 -17.63 -4.36
N PRO A 68 -25.00 -17.92 -3.11
CA PRO A 68 -25.05 -17.02 -1.95
C PRO A 68 -23.67 -16.84 -1.31
N VAL A 69 -23.55 -15.81 -0.45
CA VAL A 69 -22.39 -15.57 0.39
C VAL A 69 -22.85 -15.47 1.84
N ASP A 70 -22.15 -16.14 2.75
CA ASP A 70 -22.49 -16.14 4.18
C ASP A 70 -22.08 -14.83 4.86
N ALA A 71 -20.90 -14.29 4.48
CA ALA A 71 -20.41 -12.99 4.96
C ALA A 71 -19.59 -12.29 3.89
N ALA A 72 -19.75 -10.98 3.75
CA ALA A 72 -18.99 -10.15 2.83
C ALA A 72 -18.23 -9.04 3.58
N TYR A 73 -16.90 -9.03 3.49
CA TYR A 73 -16.06 -8.00 4.07
C TYR A 73 -15.92 -6.81 3.12
N TYR A 74 -16.30 -5.64 3.61
CA TYR A 74 -16.05 -4.38 2.91
C TYR A 74 -14.76 -3.75 3.44
N LEU A 75 -13.66 -3.91 2.70
CA LEU A 75 -12.33 -3.40 3.02
C LEU A 75 -11.79 -2.43 1.95
N ILE A 76 -12.67 -1.93 1.08
CA ILE A 76 -12.29 -0.96 0.05
C ILE A 76 -11.97 0.36 0.70
N HIS A 77 -10.82 0.93 0.33
CA HIS A 77 -10.37 2.23 0.81
C HIS A 77 -9.50 2.94 -0.21
N SER A 78 -9.82 4.21 -0.47
CA SER A 78 -9.22 5.03 -1.54
C SER A 78 -8.42 6.21 -1.00
N MET A 79 -7.61 6.05 0.06
CA MET A 79 -6.74 7.13 0.56
C MET A 79 -5.79 7.63 -0.54
N GLY A 80 -5.78 8.93 -0.82
CA GLY A 80 -4.78 9.58 -1.67
C GLY A 80 -5.14 9.76 -3.15
N SER A 81 -6.36 9.45 -3.60
CA SER A 81 -6.76 9.59 -5.01
C SER A 81 -7.24 11.00 -5.41
N GLY A 82 -6.75 12.06 -4.73
CA GLY A 82 -7.09 13.46 -5.07
C GLY A 82 -8.44 13.93 -4.50
N GLY A 83 -8.86 15.17 -4.80
CA GLY A 83 -10.03 15.84 -4.19
C GLY A 83 -11.40 15.22 -4.45
N ASP A 84 -11.49 14.03 -5.06
CA ASP A 84 -12.73 13.33 -5.42
C ASP A 84 -12.86 11.96 -4.70
N PHE A 85 -12.01 11.69 -3.70
CA PHE A 85 -11.95 10.38 -3.06
C PHE A 85 -13.23 10.06 -2.27
N ALA A 86 -13.79 11.03 -1.55
CA ALA A 86 -15.00 10.83 -0.73
C ALA A 86 -16.21 10.45 -1.58
N ARG A 87 -16.37 11.08 -2.77
CA ARG A 87 -17.42 10.71 -3.71
C ARG A 87 -17.23 9.28 -4.24
N LYS A 88 -16.01 8.91 -4.62
CA LYS A 88 -15.71 7.56 -5.11
C LYS A 88 -15.90 6.49 -4.03
N GLU A 89 -15.54 6.79 -2.78
CA GLU A 89 -15.79 5.87 -1.65
C GLU A 89 -17.29 5.67 -1.43
N ALA A 90 -18.08 6.74 -1.48
CA ALA A 90 -19.54 6.65 -1.37
C ALA A 90 -20.14 5.82 -2.51
N GLU A 91 -19.75 6.09 -3.76
CA GLU A 91 -20.20 5.34 -4.94
C GLU A 91 -19.82 3.84 -4.87
N CYS A 92 -18.61 3.52 -4.45
CA CYS A 92 -18.20 2.13 -4.23
C CYS A 92 -19.05 1.45 -3.14
N ALA A 93 -19.36 2.16 -2.05
CA ALA A 93 -20.18 1.62 -0.97
C ALA A 93 -21.63 1.39 -1.40
N GLU A 94 -22.22 2.31 -2.17
CA GLU A 94 -23.55 2.17 -2.75
C GLU A 94 -23.63 0.97 -3.71
N ASN A 95 -22.68 0.85 -4.61
CA ASN A 95 -22.64 -0.26 -5.56
C ASN A 95 -22.43 -1.61 -4.87
N PHE A 96 -21.56 -1.65 -3.85
CA PHE A 96 -21.35 -2.84 -3.02
C PHE A 96 -22.65 -3.23 -2.28
N ALA A 97 -23.32 -2.29 -1.64
CA ALA A 97 -24.55 -2.54 -0.90
C ALA A 97 -25.69 -3.00 -1.81
N ASN A 98 -25.79 -2.41 -3.02
CA ASN A 98 -26.72 -2.86 -4.07
C ASN A 98 -26.42 -4.30 -4.50
N ALA A 99 -25.16 -4.63 -4.75
CA ALA A 99 -24.75 -5.99 -5.09
C ALA A 99 -25.07 -6.97 -3.95
N ALA A 100 -24.74 -6.62 -2.70
CA ALA A 100 -25.04 -7.43 -1.53
C ALA A 100 -26.53 -7.77 -1.42
N LYS A 101 -27.41 -6.79 -1.67
CA LYS A 101 -28.87 -6.99 -1.67
C LYS A 101 -29.33 -7.83 -2.86
N ALA A 102 -28.84 -7.54 -4.07
CA ALA A 102 -29.22 -8.25 -5.29
C ALA A 102 -28.78 -9.72 -5.25
N HIS A 103 -27.59 -10.00 -4.77
CA HIS A 103 -27.00 -11.34 -4.64
C HIS A 103 -27.39 -12.04 -3.33
N ARG A 104 -28.25 -11.44 -2.50
CA ARG A 104 -28.77 -12.02 -1.24
C ARG A 104 -27.68 -12.46 -0.28
N TRP A 105 -26.61 -11.63 -0.11
CA TRP A 105 -25.60 -11.89 0.88
C TRP A 105 -26.20 -11.80 2.27
N LYS A 106 -25.82 -12.72 3.15
CA LYS A 106 -26.49 -12.84 4.47
C LYS A 106 -26.03 -11.77 5.45
N ARG A 107 -24.76 -11.27 5.31
CA ARG A 107 -24.17 -10.32 6.25
C ARG A 107 -23.04 -9.52 5.60
N ILE A 108 -22.93 -8.25 5.96
CA ILE A 108 -21.80 -7.38 5.65
C ILE A 108 -20.97 -7.18 6.93
N ILE A 109 -19.64 -7.22 6.81
CA ILE A 109 -18.70 -6.85 7.87
C ILE A 109 -17.85 -5.70 7.34
N TYR A 110 -17.89 -4.55 8.02
CA TYR A 110 -17.17 -3.35 7.62
C TYR A 110 -16.12 -2.99 8.67
N LEU A 111 -14.88 -2.72 8.21
CA LEU A 111 -13.83 -2.16 9.05
C LEU A 111 -13.68 -0.66 8.74
N GLY A 112 -14.22 0.15 9.61
CA GLY A 112 -14.15 1.62 9.57
C GLY A 112 -13.08 2.19 10.49
N GLY A 113 -13.06 3.53 10.59
CA GLY A 113 -12.19 4.27 11.51
C GLY A 113 -12.95 4.69 12.75
N LEU A 114 -12.26 4.64 13.88
CA LEU A 114 -12.75 5.21 15.15
C LEU A 114 -12.66 6.73 15.05
N ALA A 115 -13.75 7.40 15.37
CA ALA A 115 -13.83 8.86 15.35
C ALA A 115 -14.75 9.34 16.46
N ASP A 116 -14.26 10.24 17.29
CA ASP A 116 -15.06 10.84 18.33
C ASP A 116 -16.06 11.88 17.78
N GLY A 117 -17.31 11.84 18.27
CA GLY A 117 -18.43 12.59 17.72
C GLY A 117 -18.52 14.06 18.13
N GLY A 118 -17.52 14.64 18.83
CA GLY A 118 -17.64 15.93 19.50
C GLY A 118 -17.31 17.19 18.66
N GLY A 119 -16.85 17.04 17.41
CA GLY A 119 -16.42 18.16 16.56
C GLY A 119 -16.49 17.88 15.06
N PRO A 120 -16.13 18.86 14.21
CA PRO A 120 -16.04 18.63 12.76
C PRO A 120 -14.93 17.61 12.47
N LEU A 121 -15.32 16.44 11.93
CA LEU A 121 -14.41 15.36 11.58
C LEU A 121 -13.49 15.78 10.43
N SER A 122 -12.28 15.20 10.38
CA SER A 122 -11.44 15.27 9.19
C SER A 122 -12.19 14.69 8.00
N GLU A 123 -11.86 15.14 6.79
CA GLU A 123 -12.48 14.65 5.54
C GLU A 123 -12.41 13.12 5.43
N HIS A 124 -11.30 12.54 5.86
CA HIS A 124 -11.08 11.10 5.90
C HIS A 124 -12.03 10.37 6.87
N LEU A 125 -12.14 10.85 8.11
CA LEU A 125 -13.03 10.24 9.12
C LEU A 125 -14.51 10.43 8.74
N ALA A 126 -14.86 11.59 8.18
CA ALA A 126 -16.19 11.87 7.67
C ALA A 126 -16.58 10.91 6.52
N SER A 127 -15.66 10.64 5.58
CA SER A 127 -15.86 9.66 4.50
C SER A 127 -16.10 8.25 5.05
N ARG A 128 -15.35 7.83 6.08
CA ARG A 128 -15.55 6.53 6.73
C ARG A 128 -16.92 6.38 7.37
N ARG A 129 -17.36 7.43 8.07
CA ARG A 129 -18.69 7.48 8.66
C ARG A 129 -19.78 7.43 7.58
N LYS A 130 -19.57 8.15 6.47
CA LYS A 130 -20.52 8.15 5.35
C LYS A 130 -20.65 6.77 4.72
N VAL A 131 -19.56 6.03 4.57
CA VAL A 131 -19.59 4.63 4.10
C VAL A 131 -20.41 3.75 5.04
N GLU A 132 -20.23 3.85 6.37
CA GLU A 132 -21.05 3.12 7.34
C GLU A 132 -22.54 3.43 7.18
N GLU A 133 -22.90 4.72 7.06
CA GLU A 133 -24.28 5.18 6.86
C GLU A 133 -24.90 4.58 5.59
N ILE A 134 -24.15 4.59 4.47
CA ILE A 134 -24.58 4.00 3.20
C ILE A 134 -24.82 2.50 3.36
N LEU A 135 -23.84 1.74 3.85
CA LEU A 135 -23.98 0.29 4.00
C LEU A 135 -25.18 -0.09 4.88
N ARG A 136 -25.45 0.70 5.93
CA ARG A 136 -26.58 0.49 6.83
C ARG A 136 -27.93 0.76 6.18
N ALA A 137 -28.00 1.72 5.26
CA ALA A 137 -29.26 2.14 4.62
C ALA A 137 -29.85 1.07 3.68
N PHE A 138 -29.06 0.13 3.17
CA PHE A 138 -29.52 -0.88 2.21
C PHE A 138 -30.19 -2.11 2.84
N GLY A 139 -30.19 -2.23 4.16
CA GLY A 139 -30.96 -3.23 4.91
C GLY A 139 -30.36 -4.65 4.91
N VAL A 140 -29.15 -4.84 4.38
CA VAL A 140 -28.39 -6.09 4.59
C VAL A 140 -27.80 -6.06 6.01
N PRO A 141 -27.90 -7.15 6.80
CA PRO A 141 -27.34 -7.18 8.16
C PRO A 141 -25.88 -6.72 8.20
N LEU A 142 -25.55 -5.68 8.96
CA LEU A 142 -24.25 -5.02 8.97
C LEU A 142 -23.59 -5.10 10.34
N THR A 143 -22.39 -5.64 10.41
CA THR A 143 -21.51 -5.50 11.58
C THR A 143 -20.39 -4.53 11.25
N VAL A 144 -20.16 -3.58 12.13
CA VAL A 144 -19.13 -2.55 11.94
C VAL A 144 -18.09 -2.68 13.04
N PHE A 145 -16.83 -2.76 12.64
CA PHE A 145 -15.69 -2.52 13.51
C PHE A 145 -15.12 -1.14 13.26
N ARG A 146 -14.90 -0.38 14.30
CA ARG A 146 -14.23 0.92 14.26
C ARG A 146 -12.88 0.80 14.95
N ALA A 147 -11.81 0.91 14.20
CA ALA A 147 -10.45 0.81 14.70
C ALA A 147 -9.77 2.19 14.75
N SER A 148 -8.93 2.38 15.76
CA SER A 148 -7.96 3.46 15.82
C SER A 148 -6.75 3.13 14.92
N ILE A 149 -5.54 3.37 15.40
CA ILE A 149 -4.31 3.09 14.66
C ILE A 149 -4.02 1.59 14.66
N VAL A 150 -3.95 0.99 13.48
CA VAL A 150 -3.53 -0.41 13.32
C VAL A 150 -2.01 -0.49 13.24
N VAL A 151 -1.40 -1.19 14.20
CA VAL A 151 0.05 -1.38 14.32
C VAL A 151 0.46 -2.72 13.74
N GLY A 152 1.36 -2.68 12.76
CA GLY A 152 1.91 -3.88 12.13
C GLY A 152 2.80 -3.55 10.93
N SER A 153 3.66 -4.47 10.56
CA SER A 153 4.59 -4.33 9.43
C SER A 153 3.85 -4.00 8.14
N GLY A 154 4.19 -2.90 7.50
CA GLY A 154 3.57 -2.44 6.25
C GLY A 154 2.26 -1.67 6.42
N SER A 155 1.76 -1.39 7.64
CA SER A 155 0.65 -0.44 7.82
C SER A 155 1.12 1.00 7.63
N ALA A 156 0.24 1.87 7.13
CA ALA A 156 0.58 3.27 6.87
C ALA A 156 1.08 3.99 8.13
N SER A 157 0.34 3.85 9.22
CA SER A 157 0.66 4.53 10.49
C SER A 157 1.98 4.03 11.09
N PHE A 158 2.22 2.71 11.07
CA PHE A 158 3.47 2.13 11.58
C PHE A 158 4.68 2.56 10.74
N GLU A 159 4.56 2.56 9.41
CA GLU A 159 5.66 2.97 8.53
C GLU A 159 5.99 4.46 8.67
N ILE A 160 4.99 5.31 8.93
CA ILE A 160 5.23 6.74 9.23
C ILE A 160 5.97 6.91 10.56
N ILE A 161 5.54 6.22 11.62
CA ILE A 161 6.21 6.25 12.92
C ILE A 161 7.66 5.78 12.78
N ARG A 162 7.86 4.67 12.08
CA ARG A 162 9.18 4.13 11.77
C ARG A 162 10.04 5.12 11.01
N ASP A 163 9.53 5.70 9.92
CA ASP A 163 10.26 6.68 9.11
C ASP A 163 10.69 7.90 9.92
N LEU A 164 9.80 8.43 10.77
CA LEU A 164 10.12 9.55 11.64
C LEU A 164 11.19 9.19 12.67
N ALA A 165 11.02 8.06 13.34
CA ALA A 165 11.94 7.61 14.39
C ALA A 165 13.33 7.22 13.85
N GLU A 166 13.40 6.52 12.72
CA GLU A 166 14.65 6.03 12.15
C GLU A 166 15.46 7.14 11.45
N LYS A 167 14.78 8.09 10.79
CA LYS A 167 15.44 9.09 9.93
C LYS A 167 15.79 10.39 10.64
N LEU A 168 15.13 10.71 11.76
CA LEU A 168 15.28 11.99 12.43
C LEU A 168 15.95 11.83 13.81
N PRO A 169 17.17 12.35 14.02
CA PRO A 169 17.78 12.41 15.35
C PRO A 169 17.08 13.43 16.27
N VAL A 170 16.46 14.46 15.67
CA VAL A 170 15.70 15.50 16.37
C VAL A 170 14.30 15.57 15.75
N LEU A 171 13.27 15.43 16.57
CA LEU A 171 11.88 15.52 16.19
C LEU A 171 11.26 16.79 16.77
N ILE A 172 10.72 17.65 15.89
CA ILE A 172 9.95 18.80 16.28
C ILE A 172 8.52 18.33 16.50
N THR A 173 8.00 18.49 17.74
CA THR A 173 6.72 17.95 18.17
C THR A 173 5.67 19.05 18.31
N PRO A 174 4.72 19.17 17.35
CA PRO A 174 3.60 20.09 17.44
C PRO A 174 2.61 19.66 18.54
N ARG A 175 1.69 20.54 18.92
CA ARG A 175 0.70 20.27 19.99
C ARG A 175 -0.16 19.03 19.72
N TRP A 176 -0.54 18.78 18.48
CA TRP A 176 -1.41 17.66 18.12
C TRP A 176 -0.79 16.27 18.37
N VAL A 177 0.53 16.16 18.55
CA VAL A 177 1.14 14.86 18.92
C VAL A 177 0.76 14.37 20.32
N HIS A 178 0.16 15.23 21.15
CA HIS A 178 -0.38 14.86 22.46
C HIS A 178 -1.82 14.35 22.43
N THR A 179 -2.47 14.37 21.25
CA THR A 179 -3.79 13.75 21.08
C THR A 179 -3.73 12.27 21.41
N GLN A 180 -4.74 11.77 22.11
CA GLN A 180 -4.81 10.39 22.59
C GLN A 180 -5.38 9.47 21.51
N CYS A 181 -4.87 8.27 21.45
CA CYS A 181 -5.35 7.20 20.60
C CYS A 181 -5.24 5.86 21.32
N GLN A 182 -5.96 4.87 20.82
CA GLN A 182 -5.93 3.51 21.36
C GLN A 182 -5.46 2.55 20.26
N PRO A 183 -4.12 2.42 20.05
CA PRO A 183 -3.56 1.60 18.97
C PRO A 183 -3.90 0.13 19.17
N ILE A 184 -4.14 -0.58 18.06
CA ILE A 184 -4.44 -2.01 18.07
C ILE A 184 -3.46 -2.77 17.15
N ALA A 185 -2.96 -3.92 17.61
CA ALA A 185 -2.12 -4.79 16.79
C ALA A 185 -2.92 -5.36 15.62
N ILE A 186 -2.29 -5.43 14.42
CA ILE A 186 -2.93 -6.05 13.24
C ILE A 186 -3.41 -7.47 13.52
N ARG A 187 -2.70 -8.25 14.34
CA ARG A 187 -3.11 -9.59 14.72
C ARG A 187 -4.48 -9.57 15.40
N ASN A 188 -4.66 -8.72 16.41
CA ASN A 188 -5.93 -8.63 17.12
C ASN A 188 -7.08 -8.12 16.24
N VAL A 189 -6.80 -7.22 15.27
CA VAL A 189 -7.80 -6.84 14.26
C VAL A 189 -8.24 -8.05 13.44
N LEU A 190 -7.31 -8.89 13.01
CA LEU A 190 -7.63 -10.12 12.25
C LEU A 190 -8.39 -11.14 13.11
N ASP A 191 -7.98 -11.30 14.37
CA ASP A 191 -8.66 -12.19 15.32
C ASP A 191 -10.13 -11.76 15.51
N TYR A 192 -10.42 -10.45 15.66
CA TYR A 192 -11.79 -9.93 15.71
C TYR A 192 -12.54 -10.14 14.40
N LEU A 193 -11.92 -9.81 13.26
CA LEU A 193 -12.56 -9.99 11.95
C LEU A 193 -12.88 -11.45 11.65
N THR A 194 -12.03 -12.39 12.03
CA THR A 194 -12.28 -13.83 11.84
C THR A 194 -13.27 -14.36 12.87
N GLY A 195 -13.09 -14.02 14.15
CA GLY A 195 -13.92 -14.51 15.25
C GLY A 195 -15.39 -14.10 15.15
N ILE A 196 -15.67 -12.92 14.59
CA ILE A 196 -17.05 -12.39 14.47
C ILE A 196 -17.96 -13.27 13.60
N LEU A 197 -17.40 -14.10 12.72
CA LEU A 197 -18.18 -15.00 11.87
C LEU A 197 -18.99 -16.03 12.67
N ALA A 198 -18.51 -16.40 13.84
CA ALA A 198 -19.22 -17.33 14.76
C ALA A 198 -20.40 -16.65 15.48
N HIS A 199 -20.48 -15.31 15.50
CA HIS A 199 -21.45 -14.56 16.30
C HIS A 199 -22.46 -13.84 15.41
N GLN A 200 -23.55 -14.52 15.03
CA GLN A 200 -24.58 -13.97 14.15
C GLN A 200 -25.44 -12.89 14.83
N ASP A 201 -25.57 -12.93 16.14
CA ASP A 201 -26.27 -11.96 16.98
C ASP A 201 -25.64 -10.56 16.99
N THR A 202 -24.40 -10.44 16.49
CA THR A 202 -23.68 -9.17 16.34
C THR A 202 -24.07 -8.38 15.09
N ALA A 203 -24.99 -8.89 14.28
CA ALA A 203 -25.53 -8.18 13.13
C ALA A 203 -26.25 -6.87 13.55
N ASN A 204 -26.09 -5.84 12.73
CA ASN A 204 -26.63 -4.48 12.94
C ASN A 204 -26.04 -3.72 14.13
N HIS A 205 -24.91 -4.16 14.66
CA HIS A 205 -24.17 -3.49 15.72
C HIS A 205 -22.84 -2.91 15.22
N SER A 206 -22.39 -1.88 15.91
CA SER A 206 -21.05 -1.30 15.73
C SER A 206 -20.25 -1.51 16.99
N TYR A 207 -18.99 -1.89 16.85
CA TYR A 207 -18.06 -2.18 17.92
C TYR A 207 -16.77 -1.40 17.74
N ASP A 208 -16.33 -0.73 18.78
CA ASP A 208 -15.02 -0.10 18.80
C ASP A 208 -13.96 -1.15 19.15
N ILE A 209 -12.86 -1.17 18.40
CA ILE A 209 -11.74 -2.08 18.64
C ILE A 209 -10.44 -1.30 18.85
N GLY A 210 -9.83 -1.52 20.00
CA GLY A 210 -8.56 -0.91 20.41
C GLY A 210 -7.70 -1.89 21.17
N GLY A 211 -6.42 -1.59 21.32
CA GLY A 211 -5.51 -2.33 22.18
C GLY A 211 -5.78 -2.05 23.66
N PRO A 212 -4.93 -2.56 24.56
CA PRO A 212 -5.11 -2.41 26.00
C PRO A 212 -4.77 -1.00 26.50
N GLU A 213 -4.03 -0.19 25.73
CA GLU A 213 -3.44 1.07 26.15
C GLU A 213 -4.03 2.26 25.41
N VAL A 214 -4.31 3.35 26.15
CA VAL A 214 -4.60 4.66 25.60
C VAL A 214 -3.34 5.51 25.74
N ILE A 215 -2.75 5.90 24.64
CA ILE A 215 -1.46 6.61 24.59
C ILE A 215 -1.49 7.76 23.57
N SER A 216 -0.60 8.73 23.73
CA SER A 216 -0.51 9.83 22.77
C SER A 216 0.28 9.44 21.51
N TYR A 217 0.10 10.18 20.41
CA TYR A 217 0.94 9.99 19.22
C TYR A 217 2.43 10.20 19.51
N LEU A 218 2.77 11.05 20.48
CA LEU A 218 4.15 11.20 20.93
C LEU A 218 4.67 9.93 21.58
N ASP A 219 3.83 9.27 22.40
CA ASP A 219 4.21 8.03 23.08
C ASP A 219 4.32 6.86 22.11
N LEU A 220 3.55 6.85 21.02
CA LEU A 220 3.77 5.90 19.91
C LEU A 220 5.19 6.04 19.34
N ILE A 221 5.65 7.26 19.06
CA ILE A 221 6.99 7.48 18.50
C ILE A 221 8.06 7.11 19.55
N LYS A 222 7.89 7.51 20.81
CA LYS A 222 8.81 7.17 21.90
C LYS A 222 8.89 5.66 22.15
N GLY A 223 7.72 4.99 22.18
CA GLY A 223 7.64 3.52 22.35
C GLY A 223 8.38 2.79 21.24
N TYR A 224 8.22 3.24 19.98
CA TYR A 224 9.00 2.71 18.86
C TYR A 224 10.52 2.92 19.08
N CYS A 225 10.93 4.14 19.47
CA CYS A 225 12.34 4.44 19.75
C CYS A 225 12.90 3.53 20.85
N ASN A 226 12.13 3.29 21.91
CA ASN A 226 12.54 2.43 23.02
C ASN A 226 12.78 0.99 22.55
N VAL A 227 11.85 0.41 21.78
CA VAL A 227 12.01 -0.95 21.24
C VAL A 227 13.23 -1.06 20.32
N ARG A 228 13.54 0.00 19.57
CA ARG A 228 14.71 0.04 18.67
C ARG A 228 16.01 0.46 19.33
N GLY A 229 15.99 0.87 20.61
CA GLY A 229 17.15 1.43 21.30
C GLY A 229 17.64 2.76 20.71
N LEU A 230 16.74 3.56 20.10
CA LEU A 230 17.07 4.82 19.44
C LEU A 230 16.97 5.98 20.44
N GLN A 231 18.06 6.73 20.59
CA GLN A 231 18.05 7.99 21.35
C GLN A 231 17.62 9.13 20.41
N ARG A 232 16.51 9.79 20.73
CA ARG A 232 15.95 10.89 19.93
C ARG A 232 15.65 12.09 20.83
N VAL A 233 15.89 13.29 20.28
CA VAL A 233 15.59 14.55 20.96
C VAL A 233 14.22 15.04 20.47
N PHE A 234 13.30 15.30 21.39
CA PHE A 234 11.96 15.82 21.11
C PHE A 234 11.89 17.29 21.51
N ILE A 235 11.66 18.17 20.54
CA ILE A 235 11.54 19.62 20.76
C ILE A 235 10.09 20.06 20.59
N PRO A 236 9.39 20.40 21.67
CA PRO A 236 8.00 20.86 21.60
C PRO A 236 7.91 22.23 20.92
N THR A 237 6.92 22.40 20.04
CA THR A 237 6.68 23.68 19.36
C THR A 237 5.20 24.04 19.33
N ARG A 238 4.93 25.34 19.40
CA ARG A 238 3.58 25.90 19.22
C ARG A 238 3.38 26.48 17.81
N LEU A 239 4.43 26.57 17.02
CA LEU A 239 4.44 27.32 15.75
C LEU A 239 4.02 26.48 14.54
N LEU A 240 4.03 25.15 14.64
CA LEU A 240 3.68 24.26 13.52
C LEU A 240 2.16 23.98 13.50
N SER A 241 1.48 24.57 12.51
CA SER A 241 0.11 24.17 12.18
C SER A 241 0.06 22.78 11.53
N PRO A 242 -1.10 22.07 11.55
CA PRO A 242 -1.26 20.79 10.86
C PRO A 242 -0.82 20.83 9.37
N ARG A 243 -1.10 21.95 8.67
CA ARG A 243 -0.73 22.13 7.25
C ARG A 243 0.78 22.21 7.04
N LEU A 244 1.51 22.92 7.89
CA LEU A 244 2.99 22.94 7.82
C LEU A 244 3.58 21.60 8.20
N SER A 245 2.99 20.91 9.17
CA SER A 245 3.39 19.55 9.57
C SER A 245 3.23 18.53 8.45
N SER A 246 2.14 18.60 7.65
CA SER A 246 1.94 17.69 6.51
C SER A 246 2.98 17.87 5.40
N GLY A 247 3.42 19.12 5.13
CA GLY A 247 4.52 19.40 4.20
C GLY A 247 5.84 18.79 4.65
N TRP A 248 6.17 18.97 5.92
CA TRP A 248 7.36 18.41 6.55
C TRP A 248 7.32 16.87 6.56
N LEU A 249 6.17 16.29 6.93
CA LEU A 249 5.97 14.84 6.93
C LEU A 249 6.15 14.24 5.54
N CYS A 250 5.58 14.86 4.50
CA CYS A 250 5.77 14.44 3.12
C CYS A 250 7.25 14.46 2.69
N LEU A 251 8.02 15.45 3.13
CA LEU A 251 9.44 15.55 2.80
C LEU A 251 10.27 14.41 3.41
N LEU A 252 9.92 13.98 4.62
CA LEU A 252 10.70 13.04 5.43
C LEU A 252 10.24 11.59 5.31
N THR A 253 8.97 11.37 5.04
CA THR A 253 8.39 10.03 4.97
C THR A 253 8.14 9.58 3.52
N SER A 254 7.77 8.32 3.37
CA SER A 254 7.41 7.72 2.08
C SER A 254 5.99 8.08 1.62
N THR A 255 5.32 9.04 2.28
CA THR A 255 3.94 9.43 1.97
C THR A 255 3.86 10.52 0.91
N SER A 256 2.79 10.52 0.10
CA SER A 256 2.44 11.64 -0.77
C SER A 256 1.85 12.80 0.04
N PHE A 257 1.94 14.05 -0.47
CA PHE A 257 1.42 15.22 0.24
C PHE A 257 -0.10 15.12 0.56
N PRO A 258 -0.98 14.68 -0.37
CA PRO A 258 -2.40 14.51 -0.06
C PRO A 258 -2.66 13.53 1.07
N LEU A 259 -1.93 12.41 1.08
CA LEU A 259 -2.04 11.41 2.13
C LEU A 259 -1.48 11.92 3.47
N ALA A 260 -0.30 12.54 3.47
CA ALA A 260 0.28 13.13 4.67
C ALA A 260 -0.68 14.17 5.30
N ARG A 261 -1.31 14.99 4.47
CA ARG A 261 -2.30 15.97 4.93
C ARG A 261 -3.52 15.31 5.55
N SER A 262 -4.13 14.34 4.86
CA SER A 262 -5.31 13.61 5.34
C SER A 262 -5.03 12.90 6.67
N LEU A 263 -3.84 12.30 6.81
CA LEU A 263 -3.42 11.65 8.04
C LEU A 263 -3.20 12.67 9.17
N VAL A 264 -2.45 13.75 8.95
CA VAL A 264 -2.21 14.78 9.97
C VAL A 264 -3.52 15.44 10.43
N ASP A 265 -4.44 15.71 9.52
CA ASP A 265 -5.76 16.25 9.87
C ASP A 265 -6.54 15.24 10.75
N SER A 266 -6.40 13.94 10.53
CA SER A 266 -7.01 12.90 11.36
C SER A 266 -6.35 12.75 12.73
N LEU A 267 -5.03 13.02 12.85
CA LEU A 267 -4.29 12.94 14.11
C LEU A 267 -4.68 14.04 15.12
N THR A 268 -5.46 15.05 14.73
CA THR A 268 -5.98 16.08 15.64
C THR A 268 -7.21 15.62 16.42
N HIS A 269 -7.76 14.45 16.10
CA HIS A 269 -8.93 13.86 16.73
C HIS A 269 -8.54 12.71 17.64
N GLU A 270 -9.15 12.64 18.81
CA GLU A 270 -9.00 11.49 19.69
C GLU A 270 -9.66 10.26 19.07
N THR A 271 -8.98 9.11 19.19
CA THR A 271 -9.45 7.83 18.64
C THR A 271 -9.36 6.77 19.73
N ILE A 272 -10.25 6.89 20.73
CA ILE A 272 -10.34 6.01 21.91
C ILE A 272 -11.65 5.24 21.82
N CYS A 273 -11.64 3.97 22.20
CA CYS A 273 -12.86 3.15 22.24
C CYS A 273 -13.84 3.69 23.30
N HIS A 274 -15.12 3.80 22.93
CA HIS A 274 -16.17 4.25 23.83
C HIS A 274 -16.78 3.12 24.65
N ASP A 275 -16.66 1.87 24.19
CA ASP A 275 -17.11 0.69 24.91
C ASP A 275 -16.18 -0.52 24.65
N GLU A 276 -16.35 -1.54 25.46
CA GLU A 276 -15.58 -2.79 25.39
C GLU A 276 -16.48 -4.02 25.07
N LYS A 277 -17.70 -3.80 24.59
CA LYS A 277 -18.68 -4.88 24.33
C LYS A 277 -18.13 -6.01 23.47
N ILE A 278 -17.29 -5.68 22.52
CA ILE A 278 -16.68 -6.72 21.66
C ILE A 278 -15.78 -7.67 22.44
N ARG A 279 -15.15 -7.23 23.53
CA ARG A 279 -14.30 -8.09 24.38
C ARG A 279 -15.09 -9.12 25.16
N GLU A 280 -16.36 -8.82 25.46
CA GLU A 280 -17.28 -9.78 26.11
C GLU A 280 -17.74 -10.84 25.12
N ILE A 281 -17.91 -10.49 23.84
CA ILE A 281 -18.37 -11.38 22.78
C ILE A 281 -17.21 -12.24 22.27
N ILE A 282 -16.05 -11.61 22.02
CA ILE A 282 -14.84 -12.27 21.53
C ILE A 282 -13.69 -11.93 22.49
N PRO A 283 -13.52 -12.73 23.56
CA PRO A 283 -12.45 -12.51 24.52
C PRO A 283 -11.10 -12.84 23.88
N LEU A 284 -10.27 -11.81 23.70
CA LEU A 284 -8.93 -11.92 23.13
C LEU A 284 -7.88 -11.39 24.08
N GLU A 285 -6.71 -12.02 24.09
CA GLU A 285 -5.51 -11.44 24.67
C GLU A 285 -4.98 -10.36 23.72
N LEU A 286 -5.17 -9.10 24.11
CA LEU A 286 -4.75 -7.96 23.31
C LEU A 286 -3.27 -7.69 23.53
N LEU A 287 -2.53 -7.55 22.43
CA LEU A 287 -1.12 -7.18 22.46
C LEU A 287 -0.96 -5.72 22.87
N SER A 288 -0.03 -5.44 23.77
CA SER A 288 0.41 -4.08 24.08
C SER A 288 1.03 -3.40 22.84
N TYR A 289 1.15 -2.09 22.88
CA TYR A 289 1.79 -1.35 21.79
C TYR A 289 3.24 -1.81 21.57
N GLN A 290 3.97 -2.03 22.66
CA GLN A 290 5.35 -2.50 22.59
C GLN A 290 5.46 -3.86 21.89
N GLU A 291 4.68 -4.85 22.31
CA GLU A 291 4.65 -6.18 21.68
C GLU A 291 4.25 -6.12 20.21
N ALA A 292 3.29 -5.26 19.87
CA ALA A 292 2.88 -5.05 18.46
C ALA A 292 4.04 -4.51 17.60
N VAL A 293 4.83 -3.57 18.13
CA VAL A 293 6.03 -3.03 17.47
C VAL A 293 7.12 -4.10 17.35
N GLU A 294 7.42 -4.84 18.41
CA GLU A 294 8.41 -5.92 18.39
C GLU A 294 8.07 -6.99 17.34
N ARG A 295 6.81 -7.42 17.28
CA ARG A 295 6.35 -8.38 16.26
C ARG A 295 6.40 -7.82 14.84
N ALA A 296 6.08 -6.53 14.66
CA ALA A 296 6.18 -5.87 13.37
C ALA A 296 7.62 -5.83 12.87
N LEU A 297 8.57 -5.50 13.75
CA LEU A 297 10.00 -5.46 13.44
C LEU A 297 10.57 -6.86 13.17
N ALA A 298 10.19 -7.87 13.93
CA ALA A 298 10.59 -9.26 13.70
C ALA A 298 10.16 -9.75 12.31
N ARG A 299 8.92 -9.44 11.87
CA ARG A 299 8.46 -9.79 10.52
C ARG A 299 9.21 -9.05 9.41
N ILE A 300 9.59 -7.78 9.64
CA ILE A 300 10.44 -7.04 8.70
C ILE A 300 11.83 -7.67 8.60
N ALA A 301 12.43 -8.02 9.72
CA ALA A 301 13.75 -8.67 9.75
C ALA A 301 13.78 -10.04 9.04
N GLN A 302 12.66 -10.78 9.12
CA GLN A 302 12.49 -12.06 8.42
C GLN A 302 12.07 -11.92 6.96
N ASN A 303 11.94 -10.68 6.43
CA ASN A 303 11.41 -10.39 5.10
C ASN A 303 9.99 -10.98 4.82
N HIS A 304 9.23 -11.25 5.87
CA HIS A 304 7.89 -11.85 5.81
C HIS A 304 6.78 -10.79 5.91
N VAL A 305 6.83 -9.75 5.09
CA VAL A 305 5.78 -8.74 4.99
C VAL A 305 4.86 -9.07 3.81
N PRO A 306 3.71 -9.72 4.02
CA PRO A 306 2.86 -10.21 2.94
C PRO A 306 2.23 -9.09 2.10
N SER A 307 2.00 -7.93 2.71
CA SER A 307 1.47 -6.75 2.03
C SER A 307 1.93 -5.46 2.71
N SER A 308 2.03 -4.39 1.94
CA SER A 308 2.30 -3.04 2.44
C SER A 308 1.31 -2.06 1.83
N TRP A 309 0.88 -1.05 2.59
CA TRP A 309 0.03 0.01 2.08
C TRP A 309 0.67 0.76 0.90
N ILE A 310 2.00 0.80 0.84
CA ILE A 310 2.79 1.42 -0.24
C ILE A 310 2.46 0.80 -1.60
N ASN A 311 2.10 -0.49 -1.63
CA ASN A 311 1.71 -1.20 -2.85
C ASN A 311 0.26 -0.88 -3.28
N SER A 312 -0.52 -0.22 -2.43
CA SER A 312 -1.85 0.27 -2.82
C SER A 312 -1.72 1.34 -3.92
N LEU A 313 -2.60 1.30 -4.92
CA LEU A 313 -2.72 2.38 -5.91
C LEU A 313 -3.12 3.70 -5.27
N ALA A 314 -3.79 3.67 -4.13
CA ALA A 314 -4.12 4.84 -3.35
C ALA A 314 -2.88 5.57 -2.79
N ALA A 315 -1.75 4.87 -2.62
CA ALA A 315 -0.49 5.47 -2.20
C ALA A 315 0.25 6.21 -3.33
N GLY A 316 -0.18 6.03 -4.59
CA GLY A 316 0.43 6.64 -5.78
C GLY A 316 -0.46 7.67 -6.48
N THR A 317 0.09 8.28 -7.52
CA THR A 317 -0.61 9.26 -8.38
C THR A 317 -1.36 8.60 -9.54
N LEU A 318 -1.33 7.27 -9.65
CA LEU A 318 -1.77 6.52 -10.81
C LEU A 318 -3.27 6.23 -10.84
N SER A 319 -3.80 6.24 -12.07
CA SER A 319 -5.14 5.81 -12.41
C SER A 319 -5.36 4.31 -12.16
N PRO A 320 -6.60 3.86 -11.88
CA PRO A 320 -6.95 2.44 -11.81
C PRO A 320 -6.58 1.61 -13.05
N ARG A 321 -6.39 2.28 -14.20
CA ARG A 321 -6.01 1.66 -15.50
C ARG A 321 -4.50 1.48 -15.68
N LEU A 322 -3.75 1.34 -14.59
CA LEU A 322 -2.29 1.18 -14.62
C LEU A 322 -1.82 0.10 -15.61
N PHE A 323 -2.52 -1.02 -15.67
CA PHE A 323 -2.11 -2.15 -16.51
C PHE A 323 -2.44 -1.98 -17.99
N ASP A 324 -3.23 -0.96 -18.37
CA ASP A 324 -3.33 -0.57 -19.77
C ASP A 324 -1.98 -0.04 -20.29
N ALA A 325 -1.13 0.47 -19.38
CA ALA A 325 0.24 0.90 -19.65
C ALA A 325 1.24 -0.26 -19.88
N ILE A 326 0.85 -1.53 -19.71
CA ILE A 326 1.68 -2.68 -20.11
C ILE A 326 1.94 -2.68 -21.64
N LYS A 327 1.01 -2.14 -22.42
CA LYS A 327 1.24 -1.87 -23.83
C LYS A 327 1.99 -0.54 -23.96
N VAL A 328 3.32 -0.61 -23.93
CA VAL A 328 4.16 0.57 -24.19
C VAL A 328 3.81 1.12 -25.57
N PRO A 329 3.48 2.43 -25.71
CA PRO A 329 3.17 3.01 -27.01
C PRO A 329 4.35 2.89 -27.97
N GLU A 330 4.10 2.51 -29.22
CA GLU A 330 5.12 2.40 -30.25
C GLU A 330 5.35 3.73 -30.99
N HIS A 331 4.33 4.60 -30.98
CA HIS A 331 4.37 5.88 -31.68
C HIS A 331 4.34 7.08 -30.73
N GLY A 332 5.05 8.13 -31.11
CA GLY A 332 5.10 9.36 -30.32
C GLY A 332 5.95 9.24 -29.05
N VAL A 333 6.85 8.27 -28.98
CA VAL A 333 7.73 8.01 -27.85
C VAL A 333 9.20 8.28 -28.20
N LEU A 334 9.98 8.57 -27.18
CA LEU A 334 11.44 8.69 -27.24
C LEU A 334 12.02 7.52 -26.46
N THR A 335 12.98 6.81 -27.06
CA THR A 335 13.47 5.53 -26.54
C THR A 335 15.00 5.54 -26.45
N ASP A 336 15.53 5.04 -25.34
CA ASP A 336 16.94 4.69 -25.17
C ASP A 336 17.02 3.18 -24.86
N SER A 337 17.45 2.39 -25.83
CA SER A 337 17.57 0.92 -25.71
C SER A 337 19.03 0.50 -25.77
N ARG A 338 19.42 -0.35 -24.81
CA ARG A 338 20.78 -0.88 -24.66
C ARG A 338 20.73 -2.41 -24.65
N LYS A 339 21.56 -3.04 -25.47
CA LYS A 339 21.72 -4.49 -25.51
C LYS A 339 23.16 -4.83 -25.14
N VAL A 340 23.33 -5.64 -24.08
CA VAL A 340 24.65 -6.01 -23.54
C VAL A 340 24.71 -7.53 -23.41
N PRO A 341 25.72 -8.20 -24.02
CA PRO A 341 25.91 -9.63 -23.83
C PRO A 341 26.09 -9.99 -22.36
N LEU A 342 25.51 -11.10 -21.92
CA LEU A 342 25.72 -11.58 -20.54
C LEU A 342 27.12 -12.19 -20.42
N THR A 343 27.78 -11.84 -19.32
CA THR A 343 29.06 -12.47 -18.92
C THR A 343 28.87 -13.35 -17.67
N ALA A 344 27.65 -13.43 -17.17
CA ALA A 344 27.23 -14.28 -16.06
C ALA A 344 26.03 -15.14 -16.51
N PRO A 345 25.72 -16.24 -15.80
CA PRO A 345 24.54 -17.06 -16.06
C PRO A 345 23.25 -16.24 -16.06
N PRO A 346 22.29 -16.51 -16.97
CA PRO A 346 21.02 -15.76 -17.04
C PRO A 346 20.29 -15.68 -15.71
N GLU A 347 20.28 -16.74 -14.92
CA GLU A 347 19.62 -16.83 -13.61
C GLU A 347 20.21 -15.83 -12.60
N GLU A 348 21.53 -15.65 -12.59
CA GLU A 348 22.19 -14.66 -11.73
C GLU A 348 21.85 -13.24 -12.16
N VAL A 349 21.80 -12.97 -13.47
CA VAL A 349 21.43 -11.66 -14.00
C VAL A 349 19.97 -11.35 -13.67
N ILE A 350 19.07 -12.33 -13.79
CA ILE A 350 17.67 -12.22 -13.36
C ILE A 350 17.62 -11.90 -11.86
N ALA A 351 18.35 -12.61 -11.01
CA ALA A 351 18.37 -12.34 -9.57
C ALA A 351 18.82 -10.89 -9.27
N ARG A 352 19.83 -10.37 -10.00
CA ARG A 352 20.28 -8.97 -9.85
C ARG A 352 19.22 -7.97 -10.31
N ILE A 353 18.52 -8.24 -11.43
CA ILE A 353 17.41 -7.40 -11.89
C ILE A 353 16.30 -7.38 -10.85
N TRP A 354 15.99 -8.54 -10.24
CA TRP A 354 14.99 -8.63 -9.18
C TRP A 354 15.43 -8.00 -7.86
N ALA A 355 16.71 -7.71 -7.66
CA ALA A 355 17.26 -7.08 -6.45
C ALA A 355 17.44 -5.55 -6.57
N ILE A 356 17.12 -4.89 -7.70
CA ILE A 356 17.33 -3.45 -7.89
C ILE A 356 16.47 -2.62 -6.93
N GLY A 357 16.96 -1.42 -6.60
CA GLY A 357 16.25 -0.43 -5.78
C GLY A 357 16.20 -0.76 -4.29
N GLY A 358 15.46 0.05 -3.52
CA GLY A 358 15.37 -0.08 -2.07
C GLY A 358 16.72 0.02 -1.38
N ALA A 359 16.99 -0.87 -0.41
CA ALA A 359 18.25 -0.90 0.35
C ALA A 359 19.47 -1.30 -0.51
N ALA A 360 19.27 -2.16 -1.53
CA ALA A 360 20.34 -2.56 -2.46
C ALA A 360 20.76 -1.42 -3.39
N GLY A 361 19.87 -0.45 -3.60
CA GLY A 361 20.10 0.69 -4.50
C GLY A 361 20.04 0.31 -5.98
N TRP A 362 20.41 1.27 -6.82
CA TRP A 362 20.46 1.11 -8.27
C TRP A 362 21.87 0.74 -8.74
N PRO A 363 22.02 -0.13 -9.74
CA PRO A 363 23.34 -0.67 -10.15
C PRO A 363 24.33 0.36 -10.70
N SER A 364 23.94 1.62 -10.84
CA SER A 364 24.82 2.70 -11.28
C SER A 364 24.38 4.03 -10.70
N MET A 365 25.33 4.85 -10.28
CA MET A 365 25.14 6.24 -9.84
C MET A 365 23.95 6.41 -8.86
N ASN A 366 23.92 5.62 -7.81
CA ASN A 366 22.81 5.60 -6.86
C ASN A 366 22.49 6.99 -6.27
N TRP A 367 23.51 7.87 -6.13
CA TRP A 367 23.34 9.25 -5.70
C TRP A 367 22.48 10.09 -6.68
N ALA A 368 22.58 9.83 -8.01
CA ALA A 368 21.81 10.55 -9.01
C ALA A 368 20.32 10.19 -8.94
N TRP A 369 20.02 8.91 -8.66
CA TRP A 369 18.66 8.46 -8.37
C TRP A 369 18.12 9.12 -7.09
N GLY A 370 18.97 9.25 -6.05
CA GLY A 370 18.64 9.98 -4.82
C GLY A 370 18.32 11.46 -5.08
N LEU A 371 19.15 12.14 -5.86
CA LEU A 371 18.92 13.54 -6.25
C LEU A 371 17.62 13.68 -7.04
N ARG A 372 17.37 12.79 -8.01
CA ARG A 372 16.13 12.78 -8.80
C ARG A 372 14.89 12.60 -7.92
N GLY A 373 14.97 11.70 -6.93
CA GLY A 373 13.88 11.50 -5.97
C GLY A 373 13.65 12.71 -5.05
N LEU A 374 14.72 13.40 -4.65
CA LEU A 374 14.60 14.66 -3.89
C LEU A 374 13.91 15.75 -4.72
N MET A 375 14.34 15.94 -5.97
CA MET A 375 13.69 16.88 -6.89
C MET A 375 12.21 16.55 -7.08
N ASP A 376 11.87 15.27 -7.29
CA ASP A 376 10.47 14.83 -7.42
C ASP A 376 9.63 15.23 -6.19
N LYS A 377 10.17 15.07 -4.98
CA LYS A 377 9.51 15.51 -3.75
C LYS A 377 9.31 17.00 -3.67
N LEU A 378 10.28 17.80 -4.07
CA LEU A 378 10.17 19.26 -4.08
C LEU A 378 9.04 19.75 -5.00
N PHE A 379 8.79 19.03 -6.10
CA PHE A 379 7.66 19.29 -7.01
C PHE A 379 6.37 18.56 -6.62
N GLY A 380 6.31 17.99 -5.40
CA GLY A 380 5.13 17.32 -4.85
C GLY A 380 4.88 15.92 -5.43
N GLY A 381 5.91 15.25 -5.92
CA GLY A 381 5.90 13.84 -6.30
C GLY A 381 6.20 12.92 -5.12
N ILE A 382 6.31 11.62 -5.39
CA ILE A 382 6.47 10.57 -4.36
C ILE A 382 7.91 10.37 -3.87
N GLY A 383 8.90 10.71 -4.69
CA GLY A 383 10.33 10.54 -4.40
C GLY A 383 10.80 9.08 -4.29
N ILE A 384 12.10 8.89 -4.07
CA ILE A 384 12.74 7.56 -4.02
C ILE A 384 12.45 6.75 -2.73
N ARG A 385 11.89 7.35 -1.71
CA ARG A 385 11.82 6.78 -0.36
C ARG A 385 10.71 5.75 -0.14
N ARG A 386 9.98 5.33 -1.16
CA ARG A 386 9.01 4.24 -1.01
C ARG A 386 9.68 2.92 -0.66
N GLY A 387 10.94 2.73 -1.09
CA GLY A 387 11.62 1.47 -0.94
C GLY A 387 10.95 0.35 -1.72
N ARG A 388 11.08 -0.86 -1.25
CA ARG A 388 10.47 -2.04 -1.84
C ARG A 388 9.94 -2.99 -0.75
N ARG A 389 8.95 -3.83 -1.11
CA ARG A 389 8.29 -4.77 -0.19
C ARG A 389 9.23 -5.89 0.27
N HIS A 390 9.97 -6.47 -0.66
CA HIS A 390 10.87 -7.62 -0.44
C HIS A 390 12.22 -7.35 -1.10
N PRO A 391 13.38 -7.69 -0.49
CA PRO A 391 14.70 -7.35 -1.03
C PRO A 391 15.04 -8.04 -2.34
N GLU A 392 14.51 -9.24 -2.59
CA GLU A 392 14.88 -10.10 -3.73
C GLU A 392 13.69 -10.52 -4.60
N ASP A 393 12.48 -10.06 -4.27
CA ASP A 393 11.28 -10.46 -5.00
C ASP A 393 10.42 -9.26 -5.38
N LEU A 394 9.87 -9.31 -6.61
CA LEU A 394 9.01 -8.29 -7.20
C LEU A 394 7.79 -8.93 -7.85
N HIS A 395 6.63 -8.36 -7.59
CA HIS A 395 5.37 -8.75 -8.22
C HIS A 395 4.75 -7.56 -8.95
N ALA A 396 3.91 -7.85 -9.94
CA ALA A 396 3.12 -6.81 -10.60
C ALA A 396 2.27 -6.04 -9.57
N GLY A 397 2.36 -4.72 -9.61
CA GLY A 397 1.73 -3.84 -8.64
C GLY A 397 2.60 -3.41 -7.46
N ASP A 398 3.76 -4.02 -7.23
CA ASP A 398 4.70 -3.58 -6.20
C ASP A 398 5.24 -2.17 -6.50
N SER A 399 5.50 -1.39 -5.45
CA SER A 399 6.30 -0.17 -5.57
C SER A 399 7.78 -0.47 -5.41
N LEU A 400 8.56 0.16 -6.24
CA LEU A 400 10.02 0.08 -6.27
C LEU A 400 10.57 1.51 -6.36
N ASP A 401 10.92 2.12 -5.23
CA ASP A 401 11.30 3.52 -5.14
C ASP A 401 10.19 4.43 -5.73
N PHE A 402 10.43 5.15 -6.80
CA PHE A 402 9.42 5.94 -7.53
C PHE A 402 8.84 5.23 -8.76
N TRP A 403 9.10 3.93 -8.89
CA TRP A 403 8.57 3.10 -9.95
C TRP A 403 7.43 2.20 -9.45
N ARG A 404 6.56 1.83 -10.35
CA ARG A 404 5.55 0.79 -10.18
C ARG A 404 5.88 -0.40 -11.08
N VAL A 405 5.90 -1.59 -10.52
CA VAL A 405 6.08 -2.82 -11.30
C VAL A 405 4.82 -3.10 -12.10
N LEU A 406 4.91 -3.07 -13.43
CA LEU A 406 3.82 -3.44 -14.34
C LEU A 406 3.81 -4.92 -14.65
N LEU A 407 4.99 -5.46 -14.92
CA LEU A 407 5.21 -6.86 -15.29
C LEU A 407 6.44 -7.37 -14.55
N ALA A 408 6.35 -8.55 -13.95
CA ALA A 408 7.46 -9.27 -13.33
C ALA A 408 7.34 -10.76 -13.71
N ASP A 409 7.84 -11.10 -14.89
CA ASP A 409 7.90 -12.49 -15.39
C ASP A 409 9.32 -13.02 -15.19
N ARG A 410 9.56 -13.63 -14.02
CA ARG A 410 10.88 -14.14 -13.64
C ARG A 410 11.32 -15.31 -14.54
N ALA A 411 10.37 -16.13 -14.97
CA ALA A 411 10.67 -17.29 -15.83
C ALA A 411 11.17 -16.87 -17.20
N LYS A 412 10.66 -15.74 -17.73
CA LYS A 412 11.12 -15.14 -19.00
C LYS A 412 12.21 -14.09 -18.82
N GLY A 413 12.64 -13.84 -17.58
CA GLY A 413 13.62 -12.79 -17.27
C GLY A 413 13.17 -11.39 -17.69
N ARG A 414 11.86 -11.07 -17.59
CA ARG A 414 11.28 -9.80 -18.05
C ARG A 414 10.67 -9.00 -16.90
N LEU A 415 11.20 -7.80 -16.66
CA LEU A 415 10.70 -6.85 -15.67
C LEU A 415 10.37 -5.54 -16.36
N MET A 416 9.15 -5.02 -16.16
CA MET A 416 8.71 -3.73 -16.67
C MET A 416 8.25 -2.82 -15.54
N LEU A 417 8.79 -1.62 -15.50
CA LEU A 417 8.54 -0.59 -14.51
C LEU A 417 7.87 0.64 -15.16
N TYR A 418 6.97 1.28 -14.45
CA TYR A 418 6.34 2.54 -14.84
C TYR A 418 6.68 3.62 -13.82
N ALA A 419 7.05 4.81 -14.30
CA ALA A 419 7.40 5.92 -13.45
C ALA A 419 6.16 6.55 -12.80
N GLU A 420 6.09 6.55 -11.47
CA GLU A 420 5.08 7.28 -10.69
C GLU A 420 5.56 8.67 -10.26
N MET A 421 6.82 9.01 -10.53
CA MET A 421 7.34 10.37 -10.32
C MET A 421 6.63 11.39 -11.22
N LYS A 422 6.59 12.64 -10.79
CA LYS A 422 6.05 13.72 -11.62
C LYS A 422 6.96 13.99 -12.83
N LEU A 423 6.43 13.68 -13.99
CA LEU A 423 7.07 13.89 -15.29
C LEU A 423 6.15 14.70 -16.19
N PRO A 424 6.69 15.49 -17.11
CA PRO A 424 5.90 16.08 -18.19
C PRO A 424 5.65 15.05 -19.31
N GLY A 425 5.11 13.89 -18.94
CA GLY A 425 4.87 12.73 -19.79
C GLY A 425 4.81 11.44 -19.00
N GLU A 426 4.88 10.32 -19.70
CA GLU A 426 4.87 8.98 -19.14
C GLU A 426 6.21 8.28 -19.43
N ALA A 427 6.72 7.49 -18.49
CA ALA A 427 8.00 6.80 -18.65
C ALA A 427 7.95 5.33 -18.22
N TRP A 428 8.61 4.49 -18.99
CA TRP A 428 8.78 3.07 -18.73
C TRP A 428 10.26 2.73 -18.68
N LEU A 429 10.61 1.76 -17.86
CA LEU A 429 11.93 1.14 -17.83
C LEU A 429 11.74 -0.37 -17.86
N GLU A 430 12.26 -1.01 -18.90
CA GLU A 430 12.13 -2.44 -19.11
C GLU A 430 13.50 -3.11 -19.13
N PHE A 431 13.56 -4.27 -18.50
CA PHE A 431 14.68 -5.21 -18.55
C PHE A 431 14.16 -6.52 -19.12
N SER A 432 14.85 -7.07 -20.13
CA SER A 432 14.55 -8.39 -20.68
C SER A 432 15.81 -9.16 -21.02
N ILE A 433 15.80 -10.46 -20.78
CA ILE A 433 16.86 -11.37 -21.22
C ILE A 433 16.43 -11.97 -22.55
N GLU A 434 17.27 -11.82 -23.56
CA GLU A 434 17.03 -12.30 -24.91
C GLU A 434 18.12 -13.30 -25.33
N GLU A 435 17.72 -14.37 -25.97
CA GLU A 435 18.64 -15.24 -26.66
C GLU A 435 19.15 -14.56 -27.97
N ILE A 436 20.46 -14.57 -28.21
CA ILE A 436 21.04 -13.90 -29.37
C ILE A 436 21.33 -14.93 -30.49
N SER A 437 22.16 -15.91 -30.20
CA SER A 437 22.57 -16.99 -31.11
C SER A 437 23.37 -18.03 -30.33
N ASN A 438 23.33 -19.28 -30.75
CA ASN A 438 24.12 -20.38 -30.19
C ASN A 438 24.05 -20.53 -28.66
N GLY A 439 22.86 -20.28 -28.08
CA GLY A 439 22.66 -20.35 -26.62
C GLY A 439 23.23 -19.17 -25.82
N SER A 440 23.77 -18.14 -26.49
CA SER A 440 24.25 -16.92 -25.87
C SER A 440 23.06 -15.99 -25.56
N HIS A 441 23.11 -15.29 -24.42
CA HIS A 441 22.05 -14.38 -23.98
C HIS A 441 22.56 -12.95 -23.88
N ALA A 442 21.66 -11.99 -24.00
CA ALA A 442 21.91 -10.57 -23.74
C ALA A 442 20.84 -9.97 -22.84
N LEU A 443 21.26 -9.03 -22.03
CA LEU A 443 20.36 -8.11 -21.33
C LEU A 443 19.98 -6.97 -22.29
N ARG A 444 18.67 -6.81 -22.54
CA ARG A 444 18.11 -5.60 -23.14
C ARG A 444 17.54 -4.75 -22.03
N GLN A 445 18.00 -3.51 -21.94
CA GLN A 445 17.47 -2.47 -21.08
C GLN A 445 16.89 -1.35 -21.95
N THR A 446 15.60 -1.04 -21.78
CA THR A 446 14.90 -0.06 -22.62
C THR A 446 14.20 0.95 -21.72
N ALA A 447 14.56 2.23 -21.87
CA ALA A 447 13.82 3.34 -21.30
C ALA A 447 12.97 3.97 -22.40
N THR A 448 11.66 4.08 -22.16
CA THR A 448 10.71 4.68 -23.10
C THR A 448 10.06 5.87 -22.42
N PHE A 449 9.96 6.99 -23.10
CA PHE A 449 9.31 8.20 -22.62
C PHE A 449 8.31 8.73 -23.63
N ARG A 450 7.08 8.93 -23.22
CA ARG A 450 6.02 9.56 -23.99
C ARG A 450 5.87 11.00 -23.54
N PRO A 451 6.46 11.98 -24.26
CA PRO A 451 6.43 13.39 -23.86
C PRO A 451 5.02 13.97 -23.94
N GLN A 452 4.65 14.81 -22.98
CA GLN A 452 3.43 15.58 -22.99
C GLN A 452 3.76 17.03 -23.42
N GLY A 453 3.44 17.35 -24.67
CA GLY A 453 3.71 18.66 -25.25
C GLY A 453 5.20 19.02 -25.38
N LEU A 454 5.47 20.32 -25.51
CA LEU A 454 6.84 20.85 -25.67
C LEU A 454 7.70 20.63 -24.41
N PHE A 455 7.12 20.85 -23.23
CA PHE A 455 7.84 20.67 -21.96
C PHE A 455 8.34 19.22 -21.77
N GLY A 456 7.58 18.22 -22.21
CA GLY A 456 8.03 16.83 -22.18
C GLY A 456 9.24 16.59 -23.08
N ARG A 457 9.28 17.19 -24.27
CA ARG A 457 10.43 17.08 -25.20
C ARG A 457 11.67 17.77 -24.64
N LEU A 458 11.51 18.97 -24.09
CA LEU A 458 12.62 19.70 -23.45
C LEU A 458 13.17 18.95 -22.24
N TYR A 459 12.29 18.36 -21.43
CA TYR A 459 12.70 17.51 -20.32
C TYR A 459 13.55 16.33 -20.80
N TRP A 460 13.12 15.61 -21.85
CA TRP A 460 13.90 14.49 -22.40
C TRP A 460 15.29 14.94 -22.84
N LEU A 461 15.40 16.04 -23.57
CA LEU A 461 16.70 16.59 -24.00
C LEU A 461 17.59 16.94 -22.80
N ALA A 462 17.02 17.49 -21.74
CA ALA A 462 17.77 17.82 -20.53
C ALA A 462 18.29 16.59 -19.77
N VAL A 463 17.55 15.46 -19.77
CA VAL A 463 17.97 14.23 -19.08
C VAL A 463 18.80 13.30 -19.95
N LEU A 464 18.83 13.49 -21.26
CA LEU A 464 19.53 12.64 -22.21
C LEU A 464 21.04 12.46 -21.90
N PRO A 465 21.81 13.49 -21.49
CA PRO A 465 23.20 13.31 -21.08
C PRO A 465 23.38 12.35 -19.89
N PHE A 466 22.42 12.38 -18.94
CA PHE A 466 22.42 11.44 -17.83
C PHE A 466 22.11 10.00 -18.29
N HIS A 467 21.20 9.82 -19.27
CA HIS A 467 20.93 8.52 -19.89
C HIS A 467 22.19 7.94 -20.53
N TRP A 468 22.97 8.72 -21.25
CA TRP A 468 24.21 8.24 -21.88
C TRP A 468 25.29 7.82 -20.91
N LEU A 469 25.30 8.40 -19.71
CA LEU A 469 26.26 8.06 -18.67
C LEU A 469 25.79 6.91 -17.79
N LEU A 470 24.51 6.94 -17.35
CA LEU A 470 23.95 6.06 -16.33
C LEU A 470 23.53 4.71 -16.90
N PHE A 471 22.80 4.70 -18.02
CA PHE A 471 22.17 3.47 -18.53
C PHE A 471 23.17 2.45 -19.10
N PRO A 472 24.23 2.83 -19.84
CA PRO A 472 25.24 1.86 -20.28
C PRO A 472 26.00 1.23 -19.12
N ARG A 473 26.26 1.98 -18.04
CA ARG A 473 26.89 1.45 -16.84
C ARG A 473 25.96 0.51 -16.10
N MET A 474 24.69 0.89 -15.94
CA MET A 474 23.67 0.07 -15.29
C MET A 474 23.48 -1.28 -16.01
N ALA A 475 23.33 -1.26 -17.34
CA ALA A 475 23.19 -2.48 -18.12
C ALA A 475 24.43 -3.40 -18.00
N ARG A 476 25.65 -2.84 -18.07
CA ARG A 476 26.90 -3.61 -17.90
C ARG A 476 27.02 -4.19 -16.49
N ASN A 477 26.76 -3.41 -15.44
CA ASN A 477 26.85 -3.87 -14.06
C ASN A 477 25.85 -5.01 -13.78
N LEU A 478 24.65 -4.93 -14.33
CA LEU A 478 23.68 -6.02 -14.24
C LEU A 478 24.16 -7.28 -14.97
N ALA A 479 24.66 -7.12 -16.21
CA ALA A 479 25.08 -8.23 -17.06
C ALA A 479 26.35 -8.95 -16.57
N SER A 480 27.30 -8.21 -15.92
CA SER A 480 28.60 -8.73 -15.51
C SER A 480 28.73 -9.01 -14.01
N GLY A 481 27.86 -8.46 -13.18
CA GLY A 481 27.97 -8.58 -11.71
C GLY A 481 29.03 -7.68 -11.06
N MET A 482 29.63 -6.79 -11.81
CA MET A 482 30.48 -5.75 -11.23
C MET A 482 29.59 -4.69 -10.55
N ARG A 483 29.88 -4.35 -9.31
CA ARG A 483 29.23 -3.25 -8.55
C ARG A 483 29.89 -1.90 -8.81
#